data_46c9cb23ff60d1f66409d4fbd4397904
#
_entry.id   46c9cb23ff60d1f66409d4fbd4397904
#
_cell.length_a   1.000
_cell.length_b   1.000
_cell.length_c   1.000
_cell.angle_alpha   90.00
_cell.angle_beta   90.00
_cell.angle_gamma   90.00
#
_symmetry.space_group_name_H-M   'P 1'
#
loop_
_entity.id
_entity.type
_entity.pdbx_description
1 polymer ?
#
loop_
_entity_poly.entity_id
_entity_poly.type
_entity_poly.pdbx_seq_one_letter_code
_entity_poly.pdbx_strand_id
1 'polypeptide(L)'
;MDKILYKFFEHIIESSMILGDSFSDSIQVATEIVANALLTGNTIFTAGQGNSCALAQLLTHNLALGTQMDRPGFPSLNLRQMVCGFTNDCNAKVLLTHSKSSDILFLLSRGA
;
A
#
# COMPACT_ATOMS: atom_id res chain seq x y z
N MET A 1 8.03 -15.96 30.76
CA MET A 1 7.73 -14.81 29.90
C MET A 1 6.73 -13.92 30.61
N ASP A 2 6.93 -12.62 30.52
CA ASP A 2 6.02 -11.63 31.10
C ASP A 2 4.60 -11.78 30.52
N LYS A 3 3.58 -11.64 31.38
CA LYS A 3 2.17 -11.74 30.97
C LYS A 3 1.80 -10.70 29.91
N ILE A 4 2.37 -9.51 29.98
CA ILE A 4 2.11 -8.45 29.01
C ILE A 4 2.61 -8.87 27.62
N LEU A 5 3.82 -9.40 27.57
CA LEU A 5 4.44 -9.86 26.33
C LEU A 5 3.67 -11.05 25.73
N TYR A 6 3.23 -11.98 26.56
CA TYR A 6 2.46 -13.12 26.11
C TYR A 6 1.11 -12.66 25.51
N LYS A 7 0.41 -11.76 26.17
CA LYS A 7 -0.85 -11.21 25.66
C LYS A 7 -0.66 -10.44 24.36
N PHE A 8 0.45 -9.76 24.21
CA PHE A 8 0.77 -9.04 22.99
C PHE A 8 0.88 -9.99 21.79
N PHE A 9 1.62 -11.08 21.93
CA PHE A 9 1.74 -12.07 20.87
C PHE A 9 0.43 -12.78 20.59
N GLU A 10 -0.33 -13.11 21.63
CA GLU A 10 -1.65 -13.72 21.50
C GLU A 10 -2.58 -12.82 20.68
N HIS A 11 -2.56 -11.51 20.96
CA HIS A 11 -3.36 -10.53 20.23
C HIS A 11 -2.96 -10.44 18.76
N ILE A 12 -1.67 -10.49 18.46
CA ILE A 12 -1.18 -10.49 17.07
C ILE A 12 -1.66 -11.73 16.33
N ILE A 13 -1.57 -12.90 16.95
CA ILE A 13 -2.01 -14.15 16.34
C ILE A 13 -3.52 -14.11 16.05
N GLU A 14 -4.33 -13.70 17.02
CA GLU A 14 -5.77 -13.59 16.85
C GLU A 14 -6.15 -12.61 15.74
N SER A 15 -5.50 -11.44 15.71
CA SER A 15 -5.74 -10.42 14.69
C SER A 15 -5.40 -10.94 13.31
N SER A 16 -4.29 -11.67 13.17
CA SER A 16 -3.89 -12.26 11.90
C SER A 16 -4.87 -13.32 11.41
N MET A 17 -5.39 -14.14 12.31
CA MET A 17 -6.39 -15.15 11.97
C MET A 17 -7.71 -14.52 11.54
N ILE A 18 -8.15 -13.48 12.24
CA ILE A 18 -9.37 -12.74 11.88
C ILE A 18 -9.21 -12.10 10.51
N LEU A 19 -8.06 -11.50 10.24
CA LEU A 19 -7.76 -10.90 8.96
C LEU A 19 -7.85 -11.92 7.83
N GLY A 20 -7.24 -13.10 8.01
CA GLY A 20 -7.29 -14.16 7.02
C GLY A 20 -8.69 -14.69 6.77
N ASP A 21 -9.47 -14.88 7.83
CA ASP A 21 -10.82 -15.44 7.71
C ASP A 21 -11.84 -14.45 7.17
N SER A 22 -11.76 -13.20 7.60
CA SER A 22 -12.80 -12.20 7.29
C SER A 22 -12.51 -11.37 6.05
N PHE A 23 -11.25 -11.22 5.67
CA PHE A 23 -10.85 -10.29 4.61
C PHE A 23 -10.14 -10.96 3.43
N SER A 24 -10.04 -12.29 3.42
CA SER A 24 -9.34 -12.99 2.34
C SER A 24 -9.93 -12.70 0.95
N ASP A 25 -11.24 -12.65 0.83
CA ASP A 25 -11.90 -12.36 -0.45
C ASP A 25 -11.61 -10.93 -0.90
N SER A 26 -11.66 -9.96 0.00
CA SER A 26 -11.36 -8.56 -0.31
C SER A 26 -9.90 -8.38 -0.72
N ILE A 27 -8.98 -9.06 -0.04
CA ILE A 27 -7.57 -9.03 -0.37
C ILE A 27 -7.32 -9.65 -1.74
N GLN A 28 -8.00 -10.74 -2.05
CA GLN A 28 -7.88 -11.39 -3.36
C GLN A 28 -8.35 -10.47 -4.49
N VAL A 29 -9.49 -9.80 -4.31
CA VAL A 29 -10.01 -8.85 -5.30
C VAL A 29 -9.03 -7.70 -5.50
N ALA A 30 -8.51 -7.12 -4.41
CA ALA A 30 -7.54 -6.04 -4.49
C ALA A 30 -6.26 -6.49 -5.20
N THR A 31 -5.79 -7.70 -4.91
CA THR A 31 -4.60 -8.27 -5.56
C THR A 31 -4.81 -8.42 -7.06
N GLU A 32 -5.98 -8.89 -7.47
CA GLU A 32 -6.30 -9.05 -8.89
C GLU A 32 -6.34 -7.70 -9.61
N ILE A 33 -6.92 -6.68 -8.99
CA ILE A 33 -6.96 -5.33 -9.55
C ILE A 33 -5.56 -4.78 -9.77
N VAL A 34 -4.71 -4.90 -8.74
CA VAL A 34 -3.31 -4.43 -8.81
C VAL A 34 -2.53 -5.21 -9.86
N ALA A 35 -2.66 -6.52 -9.87
CA ALA A 35 -1.95 -7.38 -10.84
C ALA A 35 -2.35 -7.05 -12.27
N ASN A 36 -3.64 -6.87 -12.55
CA ASN A 36 -4.10 -6.50 -13.86
C ASN A 36 -3.58 -5.14 -14.31
N ALA A 37 -3.55 -4.16 -13.40
CA ALA A 37 -3.00 -2.84 -13.69
C ALA A 37 -1.51 -2.93 -14.05
N LEU A 38 -0.74 -3.70 -13.31
CA LEU A 38 0.68 -3.88 -13.58
C LEU A 38 0.93 -4.63 -14.89
N LEU A 39 0.13 -5.63 -15.20
CA LEU A 39 0.24 -6.38 -16.44
C LEU A 39 -0.09 -5.54 -17.68
N THR A 40 -0.93 -4.53 -17.52
CA THR A 40 -1.29 -3.63 -18.62
C THR A 40 -0.40 -2.39 -18.69
N GLY A 41 0.65 -2.32 -17.89
CA GLY A 41 1.60 -1.22 -17.93
C GLY A 41 1.19 0.03 -17.18
N ASN A 42 0.22 -0.08 -16.29
CA ASN A 42 -0.25 1.04 -15.48
C ASN A 42 0.62 1.23 -14.24
N THR A 43 0.49 2.39 -13.63
CA THR A 43 1.25 2.78 -12.44
C THR A 43 0.39 2.66 -11.20
N ILE A 44 1.01 2.21 -10.11
CA ILE A 44 0.40 2.15 -8.79
C ILE A 44 0.91 3.33 -7.98
N PHE A 45 0.01 4.26 -7.70
CA PHE A 45 0.31 5.37 -6.79
C PHE A 45 -0.07 4.95 -5.37
N THR A 46 0.79 5.25 -4.41
CA THR A 46 0.52 4.95 -3.01
C THR A 46 0.51 6.23 -2.19
N ALA A 47 -0.36 6.25 -1.20
CA ALA A 47 -0.44 7.34 -0.25
C ALA A 47 -0.91 6.79 1.09
N GLY A 48 -0.48 7.41 2.18
CA GLY A 48 -0.90 7.02 3.50
C GLY A 48 -1.08 8.22 4.40
N GLN A 49 -2.01 8.12 5.32
CA GLN A 49 -2.30 9.15 6.29
C GLN A 49 -1.69 8.79 7.65
N GLY A 50 -1.00 9.75 8.27
CA GLY A 50 -0.38 9.52 9.57
C GLY A 50 0.67 8.42 9.52
N ASN A 51 0.58 7.47 10.43
CA ASN A 51 1.51 6.33 10.51
C ASN A 51 1.41 5.40 9.29
N SER A 52 0.29 5.38 8.60
CA SER A 52 0.13 4.59 7.39
C SER A 52 0.98 5.08 6.22
N CYS A 53 1.53 6.27 6.33
CA CYS A 53 2.46 6.82 5.35
C CYS A 53 3.69 5.93 5.17
N ALA A 54 4.23 5.40 6.27
CA ALA A 54 5.38 4.48 6.22
C ALA A 54 5.03 3.18 5.50
N LEU A 55 3.83 2.67 5.71
CA LEU A 55 3.35 1.46 5.03
C LEU A 55 3.17 1.69 3.53
N ALA A 56 2.66 2.86 3.15
CA ALA A 56 2.52 3.21 1.73
C ALA A 56 3.88 3.29 1.05
N GLN A 57 4.87 3.87 1.70
CA GLN A 57 6.24 3.91 1.19
C GLN A 57 6.83 2.51 1.05
N LEU A 58 6.58 1.64 2.01
CA LEU A 58 7.04 0.25 1.97
C LEU A 58 6.40 -0.51 0.81
N LEU A 59 5.12 -0.30 0.56
CA LEU A 59 4.44 -0.93 -0.58
C LEU A 59 5.07 -0.50 -1.90
N THR A 60 5.28 0.79 -2.09
CA THR A 60 5.95 1.30 -3.30
C THR A 60 7.36 0.71 -3.43
N HIS A 61 8.12 0.67 -2.34
CA HIS A 61 9.46 0.11 -2.34
C HIS A 61 9.44 -1.36 -2.78
N ASN A 62 8.53 -2.15 -2.23
CA ASN A 62 8.42 -3.56 -2.56
C ASN A 62 8.02 -3.80 -4.02
N LEU A 63 7.12 -2.98 -4.57
CA LEU A 63 6.73 -3.08 -5.97
C LEU A 63 7.86 -2.65 -6.90
N ALA A 64 8.54 -1.56 -6.58
CA ALA A 64 9.57 -1.00 -7.45
C ALA A 64 10.85 -1.83 -7.44
N LEU A 65 11.25 -2.36 -6.30
CA LEU A 65 12.52 -3.07 -6.17
C LEU A 65 12.38 -4.58 -6.07
N GLY A 66 11.21 -5.07 -5.65
CA GLY A 66 11.02 -6.49 -5.37
C GLY A 66 11.53 -6.89 -4.00
N THR A 67 11.04 -8.00 -3.47
CA THR A 67 11.41 -8.46 -2.14
C THR A 67 11.89 -9.90 -2.09
N GLN A 68 11.42 -10.75 -2.99
CA GLN A 68 11.67 -12.19 -2.89
C GLN A 68 12.44 -12.75 -4.07
N MET A 69 12.44 -12.05 -5.18
CA MET A 69 13.19 -12.48 -6.36
C MET A 69 13.72 -11.27 -7.10
N ASP A 70 14.82 -11.46 -7.78
CA ASP A 70 15.38 -10.46 -8.67
C ASP A 70 14.50 -10.37 -9.92
N ARG A 71 13.87 -9.24 -10.12
CA ARG A 71 12.99 -8.97 -11.25
C ARG A 71 13.03 -7.49 -11.61
N PRO A 72 12.63 -7.11 -12.83
CA PRO A 72 12.41 -5.71 -13.15
C PRO A 72 11.38 -5.09 -12.23
N GLY A 73 11.58 -3.85 -11.84
CA GLY A 73 10.64 -3.14 -10.97
C GLY A 73 9.31 -2.89 -11.66
N PHE A 74 8.25 -2.84 -10.87
CA PHE A 74 6.96 -2.40 -11.36
C PHE A 74 6.80 -0.88 -11.17
N PRO A 75 6.06 -0.19 -12.05
CA PRO A 75 5.83 1.24 -11.90
C PRO A 75 4.99 1.52 -10.65
N SER A 76 5.62 2.06 -9.63
CA SER A 76 4.95 2.47 -8.41
C SER A 76 5.58 3.73 -7.85
N LEU A 77 4.77 4.70 -7.49
CA LEU A 77 5.22 5.99 -6.99
C LEU A 77 4.46 6.34 -5.72
N ASN A 78 5.20 6.75 -4.70
CA ASN A 78 4.60 7.24 -3.46
C ASN A 78 4.40 8.76 -3.56
N LEU A 79 3.18 9.22 -3.32
CA LEU A 79 2.84 10.64 -3.52
C LEU A 79 3.63 11.56 -2.59
N ARG A 80 3.89 11.14 -1.36
CA ARG A 80 4.65 11.96 -0.43
C ARG A 80 6.10 12.14 -0.86
N GLN A 81 6.67 11.12 -1.48
CA GLN A 81 8.06 11.18 -1.94
C GLN A 81 8.23 11.98 -3.22
N MET A 82 7.16 12.09 -4.01
CA MET A 82 7.21 12.83 -5.27
C MET A 82 7.21 14.34 -5.06
N VAL A 83 6.54 14.82 -4.01
CA VAL A 83 6.37 16.24 -3.77
C VAL A 83 6.58 16.54 -2.29
N CYS A 84 7.51 17.44 -1.99
CA CYS A 84 7.66 18.02 -0.66
C CYS A 84 6.70 19.19 -0.50
N GLY A 85 5.41 18.92 -0.52
CA GLY A 85 4.40 19.95 -0.37
C GLY A 85 3.82 19.97 1.03
N PHE A 86 3.38 21.15 1.46
CA PHE A 86 2.80 21.35 2.77
C PHE A 86 1.28 21.35 2.76
N THR A 87 0.65 21.21 1.60
CA THR A 87 -0.80 21.25 1.46
C THR A 87 -1.34 19.97 0.83
N ASN A 88 -2.58 19.62 1.17
CA ASN A 88 -3.24 18.44 0.59
C ASN A 88 -3.46 18.57 -0.93
N ASP A 89 -3.49 19.78 -1.44
CA ASP A 89 -3.68 20.05 -2.87
C ASP A 89 -2.49 19.55 -3.71
N CYS A 90 -1.30 19.46 -3.12
CA CYS A 90 -0.11 18.99 -3.86
C CYS A 90 -0.28 17.57 -4.36
N ASN A 91 -0.84 16.69 -3.54
CA ASN A 91 -1.06 15.29 -3.94
C ASN A 91 -2.07 15.18 -5.07
N ALA A 92 -3.15 15.96 -5.02
CA ALA A 92 -4.15 15.99 -6.08
C ALA A 92 -3.55 16.50 -7.40
N LYS A 93 -2.73 17.52 -7.35
CA LYS A 93 -2.06 18.07 -8.55
C LYS A 93 -1.09 17.07 -9.16
N VAL A 94 -0.33 16.35 -8.33
CA VAL A 94 0.58 15.30 -8.80
C VAL A 94 -0.20 14.19 -9.51
N LEU A 95 -1.30 13.75 -8.94
CA LEU A 95 -2.14 12.73 -9.56
C LEU A 95 -2.71 13.21 -10.89
N LEU A 96 -3.22 14.43 -10.94
CA LEU A 96 -3.77 14.99 -12.18
C LEU A 96 -2.72 15.11 -13.28
N THR A 97 -1.49 15.40 -12.92
CA THR A 97 -0.40 15.58 -13.89
C THR A 97 0.15 14.25 -14.39
N HIS A 98 0.32 13.27 -13.51
CA HIS A 98 1.09 12.05 -13.80
C HIS A 98 0.23 10.80 -14.00
N SER A 99 -1.01 10.78 -13.50
CA SER A 99 -1.83 9.59 -13.64
C SER A 99 -2.47 9.49 -15.02
N LYS A 100 -2.67 8.27 -15.44
CA LYS A 100 -3.34 7.93 -16.70
C LYS A 100 -4.59 7.13 -16.39
N SER A 101 -5.44 6.97 -17.41
CA SER A 101 -6.60 6.10 -17.27
C SER A 101 -6.16 4.68 -16.86
N SER A 102 -6.85 4.09 -15.91
CA SER A 102 -6.60 2.75 -15.36
C SER A 102 -5.40 2.63 -14.44
N ASP A 103 -4.75 3.74 -14.09
CA ASP A 103 -3.79 3.74 -12.98
C ASP A 103 -4.52 3.54 -11.66
N ILE A 104 -3.82 3.01 -10.66
CA ILE A 104 -4.38 2.68 -9.37
C ILE A 104 -3.84 3.64 -8.31
N LEU A 105 -4.71 4.14 -7.47
CA LEU A 105 -4.33 4.81 -6.23
C LEU A 105 -4.59 3.86 -5.06
N PHE A 106 -3.54 3.48 -4.39
CA PHE A 106 -3.61 2.66 -3.19
C PHE A 106 -3.49 3.56 -1.97
N LEU A 107 -4.60 3.77 -1.29
CA LEU A 107 -4.68 4.70 -0.17
C LEU A 107 -4.78 3.91 1.14
N LEU A 108 -3.83 4.14 2.03
CA LEU A 108 -3.78 3.51 3.34
C LEU A 108 -4.22 4.50 4.42
N SER A 109 -5.24 4.13 5.15
CA SER A 109 -5.79 4.94 6.21
C SER A 109 -6.10 4.07 7.43
N ARG A 110 -5.95 4.65 8.61
CA ARG A 110 -6.19 3.95 9.87
C ARG A 110 -7.67 3.90 10.25
N GLY A 111 -8.55 4.31 9.40
CA GLY A 111 -9.97 4.35 9.64
C GLY A 111 -10.61 5.60 9.06
N ALA A 112 -11.89 5.62 9.11
CA ALA A 112 -12.67 6.72 8.55
C ALA A 112 -12.56 7.99 9.42
#